data_d9a4fbf54a648e0055416019bf509ec6
#
_entry.id   d9a4fbf54a648e0055416019bf509ec6
#
_cell.length_a   1.000
_cell.length_b   1.000
_cell.length_c   1.000
_cell.angle_alpha   90.00
_cell.angle_beta   90.00
_cell.angle_gamma   90.00
#
_symmetry.space_group_name_H-M   'P 1'
#
loop_
_entity.id
_entity.type
_entity.pdbx_description
1 polymer ?
#
loop_
_entity_poly.entity_id
_entity_poly.type
_entity_poly.pdbx_seq_one_letter_code
_entity_poly.pdbx_strand_id
1 'polypeptide(L)'
;MKPAADKITLIGAGLNGPLLAILLARRGFAVEIFERRPDMRRVRMSAGRSINLAVSTRGIYALQQAGLWEGMRNIIIPMRGRMMHSIAGELTFQPYGKNEAEVINSISRAELNIALMNAAEEHGATIHFNQRCTGYDLKSGAIRVRNEGTGEETTREAEVVIGCDGSASAIRGEMLRLSRFNFSQQYLDYGYKELTIPAGSHGEHVLETHALHIWPRGNHMLIALPNIDGTFACILFLPFEGTDSFAGLTTQVQVIQFFESRFPDAVPLMPQLANNYLANPTGAMVTIKCSPWHVEGRALLLGDAVHAIVPFFGQGLNCGFEDCTCLLDLLDRHGADWARVFREFENERKVNTDAIADMAIENFTEMRDRVADARFLFRKKVELALEAKYPGFFVPKYAMVTFHRIPYSVALARGKVQELMLAELSESINRIEDIDWGKADRLIRRDLTPLEIRQ
;
A
#
# COMPACT_ATOMS: atom_id res chain seq x y z
N MET A 1 21.41 -36.70 10.79
CA MET A 1 20.45 -36.18 9.79
C MET A 1 19.88 -34.91 10.38
N LYS A 2 19.97 -33.76 9.69
CA LYS A 2 19.14 -32.60 10.06
C LYS A 2 17.66 -33.06 9.97
N PRO A 3 16.79 -32.70 10.94
CA PRO A 3 15.36 -32.96 10.77
C PRO A 3 14.92 -32.37 9.44
N ALA A 4 13.95 -33.05 8.78
CA ALA A 4 13.38 -32.52 7.54
C ALA A 4 12.88 -31.10 7.87
N ALA A 5 13.24 -30.14 7.02
CA ALA A 5 12.77 -28.76 7.21
C ALA A 5 11.25 -28.74 7.14
N ASP A 6 10.59 -28.09 8.13
CA ASP A 6 9.14 -27.91 8.10
C ASP A 6 8.74 -27.27 6.76
N LYS A 7 7.76 -27.87 6.10
CA LYS A 7 7.30 -27.41 4.79
C LYS A 7 6.20 -26.39 4.94
N ILE A 8 6.44 -25.18 4.39
CA ILE A 8 5.48 -24.08 4.40
C ILE A 8 4.88 -23.91 3.00
N THR A 9 3.57 -23.91 2.94
CA THR A 9 2.80 -23.66 1.70
C THR A 9 2.24 -22.26 1.70
N LEU A 10 2.67 -21.44 0.74
CA LEU A 10 2.16 -20.08 0.53
C LEU A 10 1.15 -20.06 -0.61
N ILE A 11 0.06 -19.33 -0.44
CA ILE A 11 -0.95 -19.15 -1.48
C ILE A 11 -0.87 -17.71 -2.00
N GLY A 12 -0.46 -17.57 -3.29
CA GLY A 12 -0.30 -16.30 -3.99
C GLY A 12 1.15 -15.84 -4.10
N ALA A 13 1.64 -15.66 -5.34
CA ALA A 13 2.92 -15.05 -5.67
C ALA A 13 2.75 -13.56 -6.02
N GLY A 14 1.92 -12.85 -5.26
CA GLY A 14 1.91 -11.38 -5.22
C GLY A 14 3.18 -10.88 -4.54
N LEU A 15 3.16 -9.65 -4.00
CA LEU A 15 4.35 -9.07 -3.38
C LEU A 15 4.72 -9.75 -2.04
N ASN A 16 3.71 -10.05 -1.20
CA ASN A 16 3.93 -10.60 0.14
C ASN A 16 4.41 -12.05 0.12
N GLY A 17 3.84 -12.89 -0.77
CA GLY A 17 4.20 -14.31 -0.84
C GLY A 17 5.68 -14.55 -1.13
N PRO A 18 6.25 -14.02 -2.23
CA PRO A 18 7.66 -14.16 -2.52
C PRO A 18 8.58 -13.53 -1.46
N LEU A 19 8.24 -12.35 -0.90
CA LEU A 19 9.01 -11.76 0.19
C LEU A 19 9.05 -12.68 1.41
N LEU A 20 7.88 -13.19 1.82
CA LEU A 20 7.79 -14.12 2.93
C LEU A 20 8.56 -15.42 2.65
N ALA A 21 8.51 -15.92 1.42
CA ALA A 21 9.27 -17.11 1.02
C ALA A 21 10.78 -16.93 1.19
N ILE A 22 11.33 -15.79 0.76
CA ILE A 22 12.75 -15.45 0.95
C ILE A 22 13.11 -15.48 2.44
N LEU A 23 12.31 -14.79 3.26
CA LEU A 23 12.56 -14.65 4.68
C LEU A 23 12.48 -16.00 5.43
N LEU A 24 11.53 -16.87 5.07
CA LEU A 24 11.39 -18.24 5.62
C LEU A 24 12.52 -19.15 5.13
N ALA A 25 12.83 -19.16 3.84
CA ALA A 25 13.90 -19.98 3.27
C ALA A 25 15.27 -19.67 3.90
N ARG A 26 15.56 -18.40 4.18
CA ARG A 26 16.78 -17.98 4.90
C ARG A 26 16.86 -18.52 6.33
N ARG A 27 15.73 -18.95 6.91
CA ARG A 27 15.65 -19.62 8.23
C ARG A 27 15.63 -21.14 8.13
N GLY A 28 15.75 -21.68 6.91
CA GLY A 28 15.87 -23.10 6.65
C GLY A 28 14.54 -23.83 6.46
N PHE A 29 13.41 -23.12 6.34
CA PHE A 29 12.15 -23.73 5.96
C PHE A 29 12.13 -24.11 4.48
N ALA A 30 11.46 -25.23 4.15
CA ALA A 30 11.15 -25.58 2.76
C ALA A 30 9.87 -24.85 2.33
N VAL A 31 9.93 -24.03 1.29
CA VAL A 31 8.81 -23.16 0.89
C VAL A 31 8.33 -23.48 -0.52
N GLU A 32 7.02 -23.68 -0.68
CA GLU A 32 6.36 -23.70 -1.97
C GLU A 32 5.28 -22.63 -2.07
N ILE A 33 5.09 -22.07 -3.26
CA ILE A 33 4.09 -21.04 -3.54
C ILE A 33 3.16 -21.52 -4.66
N PHE A 34 1.84 -21.42 -4.46
CA PHE A 34 0.84 -21.67 -5.51
C PHE A 34 0.30 -20.35 -6.04
N GLU A 35 0.50 -20.09 -7.33
CA GLU A 35 0.07 -18.86 -8.00
C GLU A 35 -0.90 -19.19 -9.14
N ARG A 36 -2.07 -18.52 -9.14
CA ARG A 36 -3.14 -18.74 -10.15
C ARG A 36 -2.78 -18.22 -11.54
N ARG A 37 -1.96 -17.17 -11.61
CA ARG A 37 -1.57 -16.53 -12.86
C ARG A 37 -0.42 -17.28 -13.53
N PRO A 38 -0.25 -17.13 -14.85
CA PRO A 38 0.96 -17.58 -15.53
C PRO A 38 2.18 -16.80 -15.01
N ASP A 39 3.36 -17.33 -15.25
CA ASP A 39 4.62 -16.66 -14.91
C ASP A 39 4.74 -15.36 -15.70
N MET A 40 4.61 -14.23 -15.00
CA MET A 40 4.64 -12.91 -15.60
C MET A 40 6.01 -12.55 -16.22
N ARG A 41 7.06 -13.28 -15.89
CA ARG A 41 8.41 -13.12 -16.49
C ARG A 41 8.45 -13.66 -17.92
N ARG A 42 7.54 -14.59 -18.26
CA ARG A 42 7.45 -15.28 -19.57
C ARG A 42 6.33 -14.74 -20.47
N VAL A 43 5.37 -14.04 -19.89
CA VAL A 43 4.25 -13.49 -20.63
C VAL A 43 4.38 -11.97 -20.66
N ARG A 44 4.43 -11.36 -21.87
CA ARG A 44 4.38 -9.91 -21.99
C ARG A 44 3.05 -9.41 -21.38
N MET A 45 3.13 -8.77 -20.24
CA MET A 45 2.00 -8.00 -19.73
C MET A 45 1.78 -6.81 -20.67
N SER A 46 0.53 -6.58 -21.08
CA SER A 46 0.18 -5.39 -21.86
C SER A 46 0.57 -4.14 -21.05
N ALA A 47 1.32 -3.23 -21.68
CA ALA A 47 1.64 -1.93 -21.10
C ALA A 47 0.36 -1.25 -20.59
N GLY A 48 0.41 -0.65 -19.42
CA GLY A 48 -0.72 0.08 -18.81
C GLY A 48 -1.51 -0.68 -17.74
N ARG A 49 -1.04 -1.84 -17.25
CA ARG A 49 -1.69 -2.63 -16.18
C ARG A 49 -0.84 -2.78 -14.92
N SER A 50 0.11 -1.90 -14.68
CA SER A 50 0.94 -1.95 -13.49
C SER A 50 0.89 -0.60 -12.76
N ILE A 51 0.13 -0.56 -11.66
CA ILE A 51 0.13 0.59 -10.76
C ILE A 51 1.51 0.70 -10.11
N ASN A 52 2.08 1.89 -10.06
CA ASN A 52 3.26 2.13 -9.24
C ASN A 52 2.90 2.08 -7.75
N LEU A 53 3.85 1.62 -7.00
CA LEU A 53 3.76 1.49 -5.55
C LEU A 53 4.63 2.56 -4.89
N ALA A 54 4.19 2.98 -3.71
CA ALA A 54 4.91 3.89 -2.84
C ALA A 54 5.62 3.08 -1.75
N VAL A 55 6.93 2.86 -1.90
CA VAL A 55 7.74 2.15 -0.88
C VAL A 55 8.24 3.17 0.14
N SER A 56 7.88 2.96 1.39
CA SER A 56 8.28 3.78 2.54
C SER A 56 9.12 2.96 3.55
N THR A 57 9.44 3.54 4.68
CA THR A 57 10.36 2.96 5.67
C THR A 57 10.06 1.50 6.04
N ARG A 58 8.78 1.11 6.20
CA ARG A 58 8.41 -0.28 6.52
C ARG A 58 8.74 -1.24 5.39
N GLY A 59 8.42 -0.86 4.16
CA GLY A 59 8.75 -1.63 2.96
C GLY A 59 10.25 -1.74 2.76
N ILE A 60 10.98 -0.63 2.93
CA ILE A 60 12.45 -0.59 2.86
C ILE A 60 13.05 -1.54 3.90
N TYR A 61 12.60 -1.48 5.14
CA TYR A 61 13.08 -2.37 6.20
C TYR A 61 12.88 -3.85 5.85
N ALA A 62 11.71 -4.22 5.34
CA ALA A 62 11.46 -5.60 4.94
C ALA A 62 12.36 -6.06 3.77
N LEU A 63 12.59 -5.19 2.78
CA LEU A 63 13.52 -5.47 1.69
C LEU A 63 14.98 -5.56 2.18
N GLN A 64 15.37 -4.76 3.17
CA GLN A 64 16.67 -4.87 3.84
C GLN A 64 16.81 -6.22 4.57
N GLN A 65 15.80 -6.64 5.32
CA GLN A 65 15.78 -7.95 5.98
C GLN A 65 15.89 -9.12 4.99
N ALA A 66 15.29 -8.96 3.80
CA ALA A 66 15.44 -9.92 2.69
C ALA A 66 16.80 -9.81 1.96
N GLY A 67 17.60 -8.78 2.21
CA GLY A 67 18.87 -8.54 1.52
C GLY A 67 18.72 -7.97 0.11
N LEU A 68 17.54 -7.40 -0.23
CA LEU A 68 17.21 -6.98 -1.58
C LEU A 68 17.29 -5.47 -1.80
N TRP A 69 17.26 -4.65 -0.74
CA TRP A 69 17.11 -3.20 -0.87
C TRP A 69 18.18 -2.54 -1.75
N GLU A 70 19.44 -2.93 -1.60
CA GLU A 70 20.53 -2.34 -2.41
C GLU A 70 20.37 -2.63 -3.91
N GLY A 71 19.88 -3.84 -4.27
CA GLY A 71 19.58 -4.22 -5.66
C GLY A 71 18.38 -3.48 -6.25
N MET A 72 17.47 -2.96 -5.41
CA MET A 72 16.28 -2.23 -5.86
C MET A 72 16.56 -0.77 -6.24
N ARG A 73 17.71 -0.20 -5.86
CA ARG A 73 18.04 1.21 -6.14
C ARG A 73 17.95 1.61 -7.60
N ASN A 74 18.17 0.67 -8.51
CA ASN A 74 18.12 0.92 -9.97
C ASN A 74 16.71 0.87 -10.56
N ILE A 75 15.71 0.46 -9.78
CA ILE A 75 14.32 0.34 -10.22
C ILE A 75 13.36 1.22 -9.40
N ILE A 76 13.88 2.13 -8.57
CA ILE A 76 13.11 3.05 -7.77
C ILE A 76 13.40 4.49 -8.14
N ILE A 77 12.40 5.37 -7.96
CA ILE A 77 12.56 6.82 -8.07
C ILE A 77 12.11 7.46 -6.75
N PRO A 78 13.02 8.14 -6.03
CA PRO A 78 12.66 8.85 -4.80
C PRO A 78 11.85 10.09 -5.12
N MET A 79 10.65 10.20 -4.58
CA MET A 79 9.78 11.36 -4.63
C MET A 79 9.95 12.16 -3.34
N ARG A 80 10.34 13.44 -3.46
CA ARG A 80 10.62 14.34 -2.33
C ARG A 80 9.37 15.07 -1.82
N GLY A 81 8.30 15.05 -2.61
CA GLY A 81 7.06 15.75 -2.29
C GLY A 81 5.96 15.51 -3.31
N ARG A 82 4.91 16.29 -3.16
CA ARG A 82 3.77 16.33 -4.06
C ARG A 82 3.86 17.58 -4.95
N MET A 83 3.66 17.43 -6.25
CA MET A 83 3.47 18.54 -7.17
C MET A 83 1.97 18.68 -7.40
N MET A 84 1.39 19.74 -6.84
CA MET A 84 -0.03 20.03 -6.97
C MET A 84 -0.28 20.81 -8.24
N HIS A 85 -1.24 20.37 -9.05
CA HIS A 85 -1.66 21.02 -10.29
C HIS A 85 -3.02 21.71 -10.09
N SER A 86 -3.05 23.03 -10.11
CA SER A 86 -4.31 23.77 -10.10
C SER A 86 -5.06 23.60 -11.43
N ILE A 87 -6.36 23.95 -11.47
CA ILE A 87 -7.12 23.92 -12.73
C ILE A 87 -6.62 24.99 -13.73
N ALA A 88 -5.98 26.04 -13.23
CA ALA A 88 -5.36 27.09 -14.05
C ALA A 88 -3.96 26.70 -14.57
N GLY A 89 -3.45 25.50 -14.23
CA GLY A 89 -2.12 25.04 -14.60
C GLY A 89 -0.98 25.52 -13.70
N GLU A 90 -1.30 26.16 -12.56
CA GLU A 90 -0.28 26.56 -11.59
C GLU A 90 0.24 25.35 -10.82
N LEU A 91 1.57 25.31 -10.64
CA LEU A 91 2.26 24.24 -9.93
C LEU A 91 2.66 24.68 -8.53
N THR A 92 2.35 23.86 -7.52
CA THR A 92 2.77 24.08 -6.14
C THR A 92 3.44 22.84 -5.59
N PHE A 93 4.73 22.92 -5.26
CA PHE A 93 5.44 21.83 -4.63
C PHE A 93 5.20 21.82 -3.12
N GLN A 94 4.84 20.64 -2.60
CA GLN A 94 4.63 20.38 -1.17
C GLN A 94 5.59 19.28 -0.73
N PRO A 95 6.65 19.57 0.04
CA PRO A 95 7.57 18.55 0.52
C PRO A 95 6.87 17.54 1.41
N TYR A 96 7.31 16.28 1.37
CA TYR A 96 6.79 15.23 2.24
C TYR A 96 7.27 15.35 3.68
N GLY A 97 8.54 15.65 3.86
CA GLY A 97 9.19 15.69 5.15
C GLY A 97 10.07 16.91 5.34
N LYS A 98 10.79 16.94 6.44
CA LYS A 98 11.64 18.06 6.88
C LYS A 98 13.06 18.04 6.31
N ASN A 99 13.44 16.94 5.66
CA ASN A 99 14.80 16.77 5.10
C ASN A 99 14.77 15.90 3.84
N GLU A 100 15.88 15.84 3.12
CA GLU A 100 16.02 15.11 1.86
C GLU A 100 15.95 13.57 1.99
N ALA A 101 16.08 13.03 3.21
CA ALA A 101 15.99 11.60 3.45
C ALA A 101 14.53 11.13 3.63
N GLU A 102 13.62 12.04 3.96
CA GLU A 102 12.20 11.74 4.11
C GLU A 102 11.49 11.74 2.75
N VAL A 103 11.71 10.68 1.98
CA VAL A 103 11.18 10.46 0.64
C VAL A 103 10.28 9.23 0.57
N ILE A 104 9.44 9.18 -0.44
CA ILE A 104 8.67 7.98 -0.81
C ILE A 104 9.22 7.50 -2.14
N ASN A 105 9.49 6.20 -2.24
CA ASN A 105 10.08 5.64 -3.46
C ASN A 105 8.99 5.10 -4.37
N SER A 106 8.89 5.64 -5.58
CA SER A 106 8.06 5.07 -6.64
C SER A 106 8.74 3.84 -7.22
N ILE A 107 8.01 2.76 -7.37
CA ILE A 107 8.48 1.52 -8.00
C ILE A 107 7.35 0.88 -8.81
N SER A 108 7.68 0.34 -9.98
CA SER A 108 6.76 -0.49 -10.73
C SER A 108 6.41 -1.76 -9.95
N ARG A 109 5.10 -2.01 -9.76
CA ARG A 109 4.63 -3.24 -9.10
C ARG A 109 5.10 -4.50 -9.80
N ALA A 110 5.14 -4.47 -11.13
CA ALA A 110 5.58 -5.61 -11.94
C ALA A 110 7.06 -5.90 -11.72
N GLU A 111 7.92 -4.87 -11.79
CA GLU A 111 9.37 -5.01 -11.60
C GLU A 111 9.71 -5.50 -10.19
N LEU A 112 9.08 -4.91 -9.16
CA LEU A 112 9.25 -5.38 -7.78
C LEU A 112 8.83 -6.84 -7.63
N ASN A 113 7.68 -7.23 -8.21
CA ASN A 113 7.20 -8.60 -8.08
C ASN A 113 8.12 -9.60 -8.80
N ILE A 114 8.63 -9.25 -9.99
CA ILE A 114 9.61 -10.06 -10.72
C ILE A 114 10.88 -10.24 -9.89
N ALA A 115 11.42 -9.16 -9.33
CA ALA A 115 12.61 -9.22 -8.49
C ALA A 115 12.41 -10.10 -7.26
N LEU A 116 11.26 -9.99 -6.59
CA LEU A 116 10.92 -10.82 -5.43
C LEU A 116 10.76 -12.31 -5.80
N MET A 117 10.11 -12.63 -6.93
CA MET A 117 9.95 -14.02 -7.37
C MET A 117 11.30 -14.64 -7.74
N ASN A 118 12.18 -13.92 -8.45
CA ASN A 118 13.52 -14.39 -8.79
C ASN A 118 14.31 -14.68 -7.50
N ALA A 119 14.35 -13.74 -6.57
CA ALA A 119 15.03 -13.91 -5.30
C ALA A 119 14.45 -15.08 -4.46
N ALA A 120 13.12 -15.29 -4.47
CA ALA A 120 12.51 -16.41 -3.77
C ALA A 120 13.00 -17.77 -4.32
N GLU A 121 13.06 -17.93 -5.65
CA GLU A 121 13.58 -19.13 -6.29
C GLU A 121 15.09 -19.30 -6.05
N GLU A 122 15.89 -18.22 -6.09
CA GLU A 122 17.31 -18.23 -5.74
C GLU A 122 17.57 -18.69 -4.30
N HIS A 123 16.64 -18.41 -3.37
CA HIS A 123 16.69 -18.90 -1.99
C HIS A 123 16.09 -20.30 -1.82
N GLY A 124 15.70 -20.97 -2.90
CA GLY A 124 15.24 -22.36 -2.90
C GLY A 124 13.72 -22.53 -2.74
N ALA A 125 12.92 -21.47 -2.80
CA ALA A 125 11.47 -21.60 -2.86
C ALA A 125 11.04 -22.13 -4.24
N THR A 126 9.96 -22.94 -4.27
CA THR A 126 9.38 -23.42 -5.53
C THR A 126 8.08 -22.66 -5.82
N ILE A 127 7.95 -22.06 -7.01
CA ILE A 127 6.72 -21.36 -7.41
C ILE A 127 5.98 -22.18 -8.46
N HIS A 128 4.75 -22.58 -8.14
CA HIS A 128 3.84 -23.31 -9.01
C HIS A 128 2.87 -22.34 -9.68
N PHE A 129 3.15 -21.96 -10.94
CA PHE A 129 2.29 -21.08 -11.72
C PHE A 129 1.09 -21.81 -12.33
N ASN A 130 0.04 -21.06 -12.72
CA ASN A 130 -1.22 -21.58 -13.23
C ASN A 130 -1.90 -22.55 -12.24
N GLN A 131 -1.65 -22.41 -10.96
CA GLN A 131 -2.14 -23.26 -9.89
C GLN A 131 -2.98 -22.40 -8.93
N ARG A 132 -4.30 -22.38 -9.13
CA ARG A 132 -5.24 -21.63 -8.31
C ARG A 132 -5.61 -22.44 -7.07
N CYS A 133 -5.34 -21.94 -5.89
CA CYS A 133 -5.97 -22.45 -4.69
C CYS A 133 -7.48 -22.13 -4.75
N THR A 134 -8.31 -23.17 -4.72
CA THR A 134 -9.78 -23.09 -4.76
C THR A 134 -10.42 -23.32 -3.40
N GLY A 135 -9.64 -23.77 -2.41
CA GLY A 135 -10.15 -23.97 -1.06
C GLY A 135 -9.13 -24.56 -0.10
N TYR A 136 -9.51 -24.56 1.16
CA TYR A 136 -8.77 -25.10 2.30
C TYR A 136 -9.69 -25.93 3.17
N ASP A 137 -9.32 -27.15 3.51
CA ASP A 137 -10.09 -27.97 4.42
C ASP A 137 -9.73 -27.66 5.86
N LEU A 138 -10.67 -27.08 6.61
CA LEU A 138 -10.47 -26.65 7.99
C LEU A 138 -10.14 -27.80 8.97
N LYS A 139 -10.48 -29.06 8.61
CA LYS A 139 -10.26 -30.23 9.47
C LYS A 139 -8.92 -30.90 9.19
N SER A 140 -8.65 -31.20 7.92
CA SER A 140 -7.42 -31.91 7.53
C SER A 140 -6.23 -30.96 7.33
N GLY A 141 -6.45 -29.67 7.01
CA GLY A 141 -5.40 -28.73 6.61
C GLY A 141 -5.02 -28.82 5.12
N ALA A 142 -5.68 -29.69 4.35
CA ALA A 142 -5.38 -29.84 2.93
C ALA A 142 -5.88 -28.66 2.10
N ILE A 143 -5.12 -28.31 1.04
CA ILE A 143 -5.52 -27.32 0.05
C ILE A 143 -6.07 -28.00 -1.20
N ARG A 144 -7.08 -27.39 -1.82
CA ARG A 144 -7.54 -27.76 -3.17
C ARG A 144 -6.91 -26.81 -4.18
N VAL A 145 -6.32 -27.37 -5.20
CA VAL A 145 -5.57 -26.61 -6.22
C VAL A 145 -6.07 -27.01 -7.59
N ARG A 146 -6.50 -26.04 -8.40
CA ARG A 146 -6.91 -26.20 -9.79
C ARG A 146 -5.82 -25.69 -10.73
N ASN A 147 -5.43 -26.51 -11.70
CA ASN A 147 -4.59 -26.08 -12.80
C ASN A 147 -5.44 -25.24 -13.77
N GLU A 148 -5.09 -23.97 -13.96
CA GLU A 148 -5.84 -23.05 -14.81
C GLU A 148 -5.69 -23.35 -16.31
N GLY A 149 -4.68 -24.13 -16.73
CA GLY A 149 -4.48 -24.55 -18.11
C GLY A 149 -5.27 -25.80 -18.48
N THR A 150 -5.35 -26.78 -17.59
CA THR A 150 -6.02 -28.07 -17.83
C THR A 150 -7.40 -28.16 -17.21
N GLY A 151 -7.70 -27.32 -16.22
CA GLY A 151 -8.92 -27.42 -15.41
C GLY A 151 -8.90 -28.52 -14.36
N GLU A 152 -7.86 -29.33 -14.29
CA GLU A 152 -7.71 -30.43 -13.33
C GLU A 152 -7.63 -29.88 -11.89
N GLU A 153 -8.38 -30.47 -10.96
CA GLU A 153 -8.34 -30.14 -9.55
C GLU A 153 -7.72 -31.27 -8.75
N THR A 154 -6.78 -30.93 -7.86
CA THR A 154 -6.08 -31.85 -6.97
C THR A 154 -6.16 -31.38 -5.53
N THR A 155 -6.16 -32.33 -4.59
CA THR A 155 -6.01 -32.07 -3.16
C THR A 155 -4.57 -32.34 -2.74
N ARG A 156 -3.99 -31.42 -1.97
CA ARG A 156 -2.62 -31.53 -1.47
C ARG A 156 -2.58 -31.33 0.04
N GLU A 157 -1.90 -32.23 0.71
CA GLU A 157 -1.62 -32.07 2.13
C GLU A 157 -0.64 -30.93 2.36
N ALA A 158 -0.88 -30.13 3.38
CA ALA A 158 -0.03 -29.03 3.79
C ALA A 158 0.02 -28.96 5.32
N GLU A 159 1.22 -28.86 5.87
CA GLU A 159 1.43 -28.77 7.33
C GLU A 159 1.06 -27.38 7.83
N VAL A 160 1.61 -26.35 7.16
CA VAL A 160 1.36 -24.93 7.44
C VAL A 160 1.02 -24.21 6.14
N VAL A 161 -0.11 -23.53 6.12
CA VAL A 161 -0.58 -22.73 4.98
C VAL A 161 -0.62 -21.26 5.34
N ILE A 162 -0.03 -20.40 4.52
CA ILE A 162 -0.14 -18.96 4.71
C ILE A 162 -0.80 -18.36 3.45
N GLY A 163 -2.00 -17.79 3.62
CA GLY A 163 -2.77 -17.14 2.56
C GLY A 163 -2.29 -15.72 2.30
N CYS A 164 -1.53 -15.54 1.20
CA CYS A 164 -1.09 -14.25 0.63
C CYS A 164 -1.84 -13.95 -0.68
N ASP A 165 -3.06 -14.49 -0.84
CA ASP A 165 -3.84 -14.58 -2.08
C ASP A 165 -4.74 -13.36 -2.34
N GLY A 166 -4.51 -12.27 -1.58
CA GLY A 166 -5.09 -10.96 -1.82
C GLY A 166 -6.54 -10.82 -1.36
N SER A 167 -7.18 -9.71 -1.73
CA SER A 167 -8.51 -9.34 -1.22
C SER A 167 -9.63 -10.35 -1.55
N ALA A 168 -9.42 -11.22 -2.55
CA ALA A 168 -10.35 -12.30 -2.90
C ALA A 168 -9.87 -13.68 -2.39
N SER A 169 -9.24 -13.73 -1.22
CA SER A 169 -8.62 -14.91 -0.65
C SER A 169 -9.55 -16.14 -0.57
N ALA A 170 -9.10 -17.26 -1.15
CA ALA A 170 -9.78 -18.54 -1.06
C ALA A 170 -9.66 -19.13 0.35
N ILE A 171 -8.53 -18.94 1.02
CA ILE A 171 -8.32 -19.41 2.41
C ILE A 171 -9.29 -18.70 3.34
N ARG A 172 -9.42 -17.35 3.25
CA ARG A 172 -10.42 -16.60 4.03
C ARG A 172 -11.84 -17.09 3.72
N GLY A 173 -12.13 -17.38 2.44
CA GLY A 173 -13.44 -17.89 2.03
C GLY A 173 -13.87 -19.16 2.77
N GLU A 174 -12.94 -20.07 3.05
CA GLU A 174 -13.22 -21.26 3.87
C GLU A 174 -13.28 -20.91 5.38
N MET A 175 -12.45 -19.97 5.84
CA MET A 175 -12.48 -19.54 7.24
C MET A 175 -13.80 -18.84 7.63
N LEU A 176 -14.57 -18.31 6.68
CA LEU A 176 -15.93 -17.78 6.93
C LEU A 176 -16.88 -18.83 7.50
N ARG A 177 -16.56 -20.13 7.39
CA ARG A 177 -17.34 -21.23 7.97
C ARG A 177 -17.02 -21.50 9.44
N LEU A 178 -16.00 -20.85 9.99
CA LEU A 178 -15.67 -20.95 11.41
C LEU A 178 -16.78 -20.28 12.25
N SER A 179 -17.11 -20.90 13.38
CA SER A 179 -17.96 -20.22 14.36
C SER A 179 -17.22 -18.96 14.87
N ARG A 180 -17.93 -17.83 14.96
CA ARG A 180 -17.39 -16.54 15.42
C ARG A 180 -16.32 -15.92 14.53
N PHE A 181 -16.38 -16.14 13.22
CA PHE A 181 -15.57 -15.39 12.27
C PHE A 181 -16.23 -14.03 12.00
N ASN A 182 -15.53 -12.94 12.32
CA ASN A 182 -15.96 -11.59 12.01
C ASN A 182 -15.37 -11.19 10.64
N PHE A 183 -16.21 -10.66 9.76
CA PHE A 183 -15.78 -10.21 8.44
C PHE A 183 -16.50 -8.91 8.05
N SER A 184 -15.73 -7.92 7.65
CA SER A 184 -16.22 -6.70 7.04
C SER A 184 -15.49 -6.47 5.72
N GLN A 185 -16.28 -6.21 4.67
CA GLN A 185 -15.81 -5.86 3.35
C GLN A 185 -16.58 -4.63 2.89
N GLN A 186 -15.89 -3.50 2.79
CA GLN A 186 -16.49 -2.23 2.42
C GLN A 186 -15.86 -1.71 1.14
N TYR A 187 -16.68 -1.49 0.13
CA TYR A 187 -16.27 -0.83 -1.11
C TYR A 187 -16.55 0.67 -0.99
N LEU A 188 -15.66 1.47 -1.56
CA LEU A 188 -15.95 2.88 -1.78
C LEU A 188 -16.88 3.03 -2.98
N ASP A 189 -17.70 4.08 -2.99
CA ASP A 189 -18.51 4.48 -4.16
C ASP A 189 -17.64 5.08 -5.29
N TYR A 190 -16.33 4.91 -5.17
CA TYR A 190 -15.28 5.35 -6.09
C TYR A 190 -14.52 4.16 -6.65
N GLY A 191 -14.23 4.25 -7.93
CA GLY A 191 -13.29 3.37 -8.60
C GLY A 191 -12.00 4.08 -8.97
N TYR A 192 -11.10 3.34 -9.57
CA TYR A 192 -9.90 3.89 -10.17
C TYR A 192 -9.67 3.34 -11.57
N LYS A 193 -8.99 4.12 -12.41
CA LYS A 193 -8.57 3.72 -13.75
C LYS A 193 -7.12 4.07 -13.99
N GLU A 194 -6.39 3.09 -14.48
CA GLU A 194 -4.98 3.24 -14.84
C GLU A 194 -4.86 3.91 -16.20
N LEU A 195 -4.01 4.92 -16.27
CA LEU A 195 -3.66 5.65 -17.49
C LEU A 195 -2.13 5.80 -17.54
N THR A 196 -1.61 6.38 -18.62
CA THR A 196 -0.17 6.55 -18.78
C THR A 196 0.14 7.88 -19.44
N ILE A 197 1.14 8.59 -18.91
CA ILE A 197 1.84 9.64 -19.61
C ILE A 197 3.12 9.02 -20.19
N PRO A 198 3.31 8.98 -21.51
CA PRO A 198 4.51 8.44 -22.15
C PRO A 198 5.75 9.27 -21.86
N ALA A 199 6.92 8.68 -22.04
CA ALA A 199 8.17 9.41 -22.04
C ALA A 199 8.24 10.40 -23.21
N GLY A 200 9.04 11.44 -23.09
CA GLY A 200 9.35 12.36 -24.15
C GLY A 200 10.08 11.69 -25.32
N SER A 201 10.31 12.44 -26.40
CA SER A 201 10.85 11.90 -27.66
C SER A 201 12.26 11.30 -27.54
N HIS A 202 12.98 11.65 -26.48
CA HIS A 202 14.33 11.12 -26.19
C HIS A 202 14.34 10.18 -24.97
N GLY A 203 13.17 9.74 -24.50
CA GLY A 203 13.03 8.88 -23.33
C GLY A 203 13.06 9.61 -21.99
N GLU A 204 13.01 10.95 -21.99
CA GLU A 204 13.03 11.78 -20.79
C GLU A 204 11.65 11.84 -20.11
N HIS A 205 11.65 12.15 -18.80
CA HIS A 205 10.43 12.48 -18.08
C HIS A 205 9.88 13.84 -18.52
N VAL A 206 8.59 13.89 -18.84
CA VAL A 206 7.90 15.12 -19.27
C VAL A 206 7.33 15.95 -18.11
N LEU A 207 7.38 15.44 -16.90
CA LEU A 207 7.04 16.12 -15.65
C LEU A 207 8.20 16.02 -14.66
N GLU A 208 8.11 16.72 -13.51
CA GLU A 208 9.12 16.63 -12.45
C GLU A 208 9.26 15.17 -11.95
N THR A 209 10.45 14.60 -12.11
CA THR A 209 10.71 13.17 -11.80
C THR A 209 10.62 12.85 -10.33
N HIS A 210 11.03 13.80 -9.45
CA HIS A 210 11.12 13.54 -8.01
C HIS A 210 9.89 14.01 -7.23
N ALA A 211 8.71 13.97 -7.87
CA ALA A 211 7.44 14.34 -7.26
C ALA A 211 6.32 13.36 -7.58
N LEU A 212 5.40 13.18 -6.64
CA LEU A 212 4.08 12.65 -6.92
C LEU A 212 3.23 13.79 -7.48
N HIS A 213 2.82 13.71 -8.73
CA HIS A 213 1.92 14.71 -9.32
C HIS A 213 0.48 14.43 -8.91
N ILE A 214 -0.24 15.47 -8.50
CA ILE A 214 -1.63 15.38 -8.06
C ILE A 214 -2.45 16.52 -8.66
N TRP A 215 -3.54 16.18 -9.33
CA TRP A 215 -4.59 17.08 -9.83
C TRP A 215 -5.85 16.89 -8.97
N PRO A 216 -6.00 17.62 -7.84
CA PRO A 216 -7.20 17.57 -7.02
C PRO A 216 -8.33 18.34 -7.70
N ARG A 217 -9.53 17.75 -7.79
CA ARG A 217 -10.70 18.31 -8.47
C ARG A 217 -11.99 18.12 -7.67
N GLY A 218 -11.92 18.24 -6.34
CA GLY A 218 -13.06 17.99 -5.47
C GLY A 218 -13.49 16.53 -5.51
N ASN A 219 -14.53 16.20 -6.27
CA ASN A 219 -15.08 14.84 -6.31
C ASN A 219 -14.22 13.83 -7.08
N HIS A 220 -13.11 14.25 -7.71
CA HIS A 220 -12.23 13.36 -8.48
C HIS A 220 -10.79 13.85 -8.41
N MET A 221 -9.89 12.97 -8.72
CA MET A 221 -8.47 13.23 -8.62
C MET A 221 -7.71 12.41 -9.64
N LEU A 222 -6.72 13.03 -10.29
CA LEU A 222 -5.70 12.33 -11.06
C LEU A 222 -4.38 12.39 -10.29
N ILE A 223 -3.64 11.29 -10.25
CA ILE A 223 -2.26 11.26 -9.75
C ILE A 223 -1.35 10.65 -10.79
N ALA A 224 -0.06 11.00 -10.76
CA ALA A 224 0.95 10.39 -11.62
C ALA A 224 2.24 10.14 -10.85
N LEU A 225 2.75 8.90 -10.97
CA LEU A 225 3.98 8.43 -10.35
C LEU A 225 5.02 8.12 -11.43
N PRO A 226 6.28 8.56 -11.27
CA PRO A 226 7.35 8.33 -12.25
C PRO A 226 7.78 6.87 -12.33
N ASN A 227 8.11 6.42 -13.54
CA ASN A 227 8.78 5.17 -13.86
C ASN A 227 10.21 5.42 -14.36
N ILE A 228 11.10 4.44 -14.20
CA ILE A 228 12.50 4.56 -14.62
C ILE A 228 12.67 4.70 -16.15
N ASP A 229 11.68 4.27 -16.93
CA ASP A 229 11.67 4.37 -18.39
C ASP A 229 11.20 5.73 -18.94
N GLY A 230 11.08 6.73 -18.07
CA GLY A 230 10.64 8.09 -18.43
C GLY A 230 9.12 8.27 -18.49
N THR A 231 8.34 7.19 -18.34
CA THR A 231 6.88 7.28 -18.31
C THR A 231 6.36 7.63 -16.92
N PHE A 232 5.06 7.99 -16.85
CA PHE A 232 4.35 8.10 -15.57
C PHE A 232 3.16 7.15 -15.56
N ALA A 233 3.05 6.35 -14.51
CA ALA A 233 1.84 5.60 -14.19
C ALA A 233 0.82 6.56 -13.58
N CYS A 234 -0.32 6.74 -14.26
CA CYS A 234 -1.38 7.65 -13.83
C CYS A 234 -2.57 6.88 -13.29
N ILE A 235 -3.20 7.40 -12.25
CA ILE A 235 -4.40 6.82 -11.67
C ILE A 235 -5.47 7.90 -11.56
N LEU A 236 -6.57 7.70 -12.27
CA LEU A 236 -7.76 8.52 -12.18
C LEU A 236 -8.72 7.91 -11.17
N PHE A 237 -9.12 8.67 -10.16
CA PHE A 237 -10.15 8.31 -9.18
C PHE A 237 -11.43 9.06 -9.48
N LEU A 238 -12.53 8.33 -9.71
CA LEU A 238 -13.86 8.87 -9.98
C LEU A 238 -14.92 8.10 -9.21
N PRO A 239 -16.09 8.72 -8.95
CA PRO A 239 -17.30 7.99 -8.56
C PRO A 239 -17.68 6.96 -9.62
N PHE A 240 -18.35 5.87 -9.23
CA PHE A 240 -18.92 4.93 -10.18
C PHE A 240 -20.11 5.53 -10.91
N GLU A 241 -20.94 6.31 -10.21
CA GLU A 241 -22.20 6.87 -10.71
C GLU A 241 -22.23 8.40 -10.59
N GLY A 242 -23.11 9.05 -11.36
CA GLY A 242 -23.27 10.50 -11.39
C GLY A 242 -22.80 11.11 -12.71
N THR A 243 -22.76 12.47 -12.80
CA THR A 243 -22.42 13.19 -14.03
C THR A 243 -20.96 12.99 -14.42
N ASP A 244 -20.02 13.31 -13.51
CA ASP A 244 -18.59 13.12 -13.69
C ASP A 244 -18.18 11.78 -13.05
N SER A 245 -18.49 10.66 -13.75
CA SER A 245 -18.35 9.31 -13.22
C SER A 245 -17.93 8.31 -14.29
N PHE A 246 -17.54 7.11 -13.87
CA PHE A 246 -17.25 6.02 -14.82
C PHE A 246 -18.47 5.63 -15.66
N ALA A 247 -19.68 5.69 -15.11
CA ALA A 247 -20.93 5.44 -15.85
C ALA A 247 -21.23 6.50 -16.89
N GLY A 248 -20.82 7.76 -16.66
CA GLY A 248 -21.03 8.87 -17.58
C GLY A 248 -19.98 8.96 -18.71
N LEU A 249 -18.82 8.32 -18.57
CA LEU A 249 -17.69 8.45 -19.50
C LEU A 249 -17.50 7.15 -20.30
N THR A 250 -18.38 6.92 -21.30
CA THR A 250 -18.44 5.67 -22.08
C THR A 250 -17.97 5.79 -23.52
N THR A 251 -17.76 7.03 -24.01
CA THR A 251 -17.31 7.30 -25.38
C THR A 251 -16.01 8.14 -25.37
N GLN A 252 -15.25 8.07 -26.48
CA GLN A 252 -14.02 8.87 -26.64
C GLN A 252 -14.28 10.38 -26.48
N VAL A 253 -15.38 10.86 -27.07
CA VAL A 253 -15.76 12.28 -27.00
C VAL A 253 -16.00 12.72 -25.56
N GLN A 254 -16.77 11.95 -24.80
CA GLN A 254 -17.06 12.24 -23.39
C GLN A 254 -15.77 12.26 -22.55
N VAL A 255 -14.90 11.28 -22.77
CA VAL A 255 -13.60 11.19 -22.04
C VAL A 255 -12.75 12.42 -22.34
N ILE A 256 -12.59 12.80 -23.61
CA ILE A 256 -11.77 13.98 -23.99
C ILE A 256 -12.37 15.27 -23.41
N GLN A 257 -13.67 15.49 -23.57
CA GLN A 257 -14.34 16.67 -23.01
C GLN A 257 -14.22 16.76 -21.49
N PHE A 258 -14.33 15.63 -20.80
CA PHE A 258 -14.14 15.58 -19.35
C PHE A 258 -12.72 15.98 -18.98
N PHE A 259 -11.70 15.40 -19.62
CA PHE A 259 -10.31 15.72 -19.32
C PHE A 259 -9.94 17.16 -19.69
N GLU A 260 -10.39 17.67 -20.83
CA GLU A 260 -10.19 19.06 -21.24
C GLU A 260 -10.78 20.06 -20.23
N SER A 261 -11.93 19.71 -19.63
CA SER A 261 -12.59 20.57 -18.64
C SER A 261 -11.98 20.46 -17.24
N ARG A 262 -11.45 19.28 -16.85
CA ARG A 262 -11.01 18.99 -15.47
C ARG A 262 -9.48 18.93 -15.32
N PHE A 263 -8.78 18.48 -16.36
CA PHE A 263 -7.33 18.24 -16.34
C PHE A 263 -6.67 18.80 -17.62
N PRO A 264 -6.91 20.09 -17.99
CA PRO A 264 -6.50 20.63 -19.27
C PRO A 264 -4.99 20.56 -19.52
N ASP A 265 -4.16 20.69 -18.47
CA ASP A 265 -2.71 20.57 -18.52
C ASP A 265 -2.20 19.13 -18.66
N ALA A 266 -3.01 18.12 -18.31
CA ALA A 266 -2.67 16.71 -18.49
C ALA A 266 -3.00 16.18 -19.90
N VAL A 267 -3.99 16.73 -20.58
CA VAL A 267 -4.44 16.25 -21.91
C VAL A 267 -3.30 16.21 -22.94
N PRO A 268 -2.50 17.27 -23.12
CA PRO A 268 -1.39 17.25 -24.08
C PRO A 268 -0.33 16.18 -23.79
N LEU A 269 -0.23 15.73 -22.53
CA LEU A 269 0.72 14.72 -22.08
C LEU A 269 0.24 13.28 -22.34
N MET A 270 -1.03 13.09 -22.69
CA MET A 270 -1.67 11.78 -22.84
C MET A 270 -2.21 11.54 -24.26
N PRO A 271 -1.37 11.34 -25.28
CA PRO A 271 -1.83 11.23 -26.68
C PRO A 271 -2.76 10.03 -26.94
N GLN A 272 -2.75 9.00 -26.06
CA GLN A 272 -3.61 7.82 -26.15
C GLN A 272 -4.71 7.80 -25.07
N LEU A 273 -5.06 8.97 -24.51
CA LEU A 273 -5.96 9.09 -23.36
C LEU A 273 -7.27 8.30 -23.53
N ALA A 274 -8.04 8.61 -24.56
CA ALA A 274 -9.36 8.00 -24.76
C ALA A 274 -9.27 6.51 -25.03
N ASN A 275 -8.28 6.06 -25.81
CA ASN A 275 -8.07 4.65 -26.09
C ASN A 275 -7.71 3.87 -24.82
N ASN A 276 -6.76 4.38 -24.04
CA ASN A 276 -6.35 3.76 -22.77
C ASN A 276 -7.51 3.75 -21.75
N TYR A 277 -8.25 4.86 -21.67
CA TYR A 277 -9.40 4.95 -20.78
C TYR A 277 -10.46 3.89 -21.07
N LEU A 278 -10.82 3.70 -22.34
CA LEU A 278 -11.84 2.73 -22.75
C LEU A 278 -11.35 1.28 -22.72
N ALA A 279 -10.07 1.04 -22.97
CA ALA A 279 -9.49 -0.31 -22.98
C ALA A 279 -9.17 -0.85 -21.57
N ASN A 280 -8.77 0.03 -20.63
CA ASN A 280 -8.39 -0.39 -19.30
C ASN A 280 -9.62 -0.64 -18.41
N PRO A 281 -9.62 -1.70 -17.58
CA PRO A 281 -10.70 -1.97 -16.64
C PRO A 281 -10.80 -0.88 -15.57
N THR A 282 -11.99 -0.66 -15.04
CA THR A 282 -12.19 0.14 -13.82
C THR A 282 -12.02 -0.76 -12.61
N GLY A 283 -11.09 -0.42 -11.73
CA GLY A 283 -10.86 -1.12 -10.47
C GLY A 283 -11.76 -0.57 -9.35
N ALA A 284 -12.19 -1.45 -8.46
CA ALA A 284 -12.88 -1.08 -7.22
C ALA A 284 -11.87 -0.97 -6.05
N MET A 285 -12.19 -0.12 -5.09
CA MET A 285 -11.39 0.06 -3.87
C MET A 285 -12.13 -0.55 -2.70
N VAL A 286 -11.47 -1.47 -2.01
CA VAL A 286 -12.06 -2.26 -0.93
C VAL A 286 -11.22 -2.17 0.33
N THR A 287 -11.90 -2.04 1.47
CA THR A 287 -11.32 -2.23 2.80
C THR A 287 -11.83 -3.54 3.38
N ILE A 288 -10.93 -4.38 3.86
CA ILE A 288 -11.23 -5.65 4.50
C ILE A 288 -10.73 -5.63 5.94
N LYS A 289 -11.59 -6.05 6.86
CA LYS A 289 -11.23 -6.33 8.26
C LYS A 289 -11.85 -7.67 8.65
N CYS A 290 -11.08 -8.55 9.26
CA CYS A 290 -11.61 -9.83 9.74
C CYS A 290 -10.90 -10.32 11.01
N SER A 291 -11.44 -11.33 11.64
CA SER A 291 -10.88 -12.05 12.79
C SER A 291 -11.71 -13.34 13.03
N PRO A 292 -11.08 -14.47 13.38
CA PRO A 292 -9.64 -14.67 13.57
C PRO A 292 -8.87 -14.70 12.24
N TRP A 293 -7.54 -14.48 12.33
CA TRP A 293 -6.64 -14.55 11.18
C TRP A 293 -6.05 -15.92 10.93
N HIS A 294 -6.22 -16.83 11.87
CA HIS A 294 -5.57 -18.15 11.85
C HIS A 294 -6.48 -19.30 12.25
N VAL A 295 -6.06 -20.52 11.92
CA VAL A 295 -6.68 -21.77 12.31
C VAL A 295 -5.63 -22.63 13.00
N GLU A 296 -5.66 -22.67 14.33
CA GLU A 296 -4.92 -23.60 15.20
C GLU A 296 -3.44 -23.88 14.83
N GLY A 297 -2.70 -22.87 14.39
CA GLY A 297 -1.31 -23.04 13.95
C GLY A 297 -1.12 -23.73 12.60
N ARG A 298 -2.20 -24.04 11.87
CA ARG A 298 -2.15 -24.72 10.57
C ARG A 298 -2.36 -23.77 9.39
N ALA A 299 -3.15 -22.72 9.55
CA ALA A 299 -3.35 -21.71 8.52
C ALA A 299 -3.29 -20.30 9.11
N LEU A 300 -2.75 -19.36 8.34
CA LEU A 300 -2.70 -17.93 8.63
C LEU A 300 -3.08 -17.14 7.39
N LEU A 301 -3.82 -16.04 7.55
CA LEU A 301 -4.02 -15.02 6.53
C LEU A 301 -3.00 -13.88 6.73
N LEU A 302 -2.46 -13.35 5.63
CA LEU A 302 -1.45 -12.29 5.66
C LEU A 302 -1.66 -11.27 4.51
N GLY A 303 -1.40 -9.99 4.78
CA GLY A 303 -1.53 -8.92 3.82
C GLY A 303 -2.97 -8.67 3.37
N ASP A 304 -3.18 -8.38 2.08
CA ASP A 304 -4.52 -8.08 1.54
C ASP A 304 -5.53 -9.23 1.72
N ALA A 305 -5.07 -10.45 1.97
CA ALA A 305 -5.94 -11.58 2.26
C ALA A 305 -6.72 -11.37 3.57
N VAL A 306 -6.20 -10.57 4.48
CA VAL A 306 -6.78 -10.34 5.81
C VAL A 306 -7.17 -8.89 6.07
N HIS A 307 -6.43 -7.91 5.50
CA HIS A 307 -6.61 -6.50 5.78
C HIS A 307 -6.35 -5.60 4.55
N ALA A 308 -6.97 -5.90 3.42
CA ALA A 308 -6.89 -5.01 2.26
C ALA A 308 -7.31 -3.59 2.63
N ILE A 309 -6.56 -2.60 2.16
CA ILE A 309 -6.81 -1.17 2.42
C ILE A 309 -6.86 -0.36 1.13
N VAL A 310 -7.58 0.75 1.14
CA VAL A 310 -7.63 1.69 0.02
C VAL A 310 -6.28 2.41 -0.16
N PRO A 311 -5.90 2.83 -1.38
CA PRO A 311 -4.53 3.22 -1.72
C PRO A 311 -4.09 4.60 -1.23
N PHE A 312 -4.96 5.40 -0.66
CA PHE A 312 -4.74 6.85 -0.46
C PHE A 312 -3.64 7.23 0.53
N PHE A 313 -3.23 6.32 1.39
CA PHE A 313 -2.07 6.53 2.26
C PHE A 313 -0.77 5.90 1.69
N GLY A 314 -0.87 5.14 0.59
CA GLY A 314 0.27 4.43 -0.01
C GLY A 314 0.84 3.33 0.89
N GLN A 315 0.03 2.72 1.78
CA GLN A 315 0.53 1.81 2.80
C GLN A 315 0.18 0.33 2.58
N GLY A 316 -0.56 -0.05 1.53
CA GLY A 316 -0.94 -1.45 1.32
C GLY A 316 0.27 -2.40 1.24
N LEU A 317 1.25 -2.07 0.38
CA LEU A 317 2.51 -2.80 0.28
C LEU A 317 3.28 -2.77 1.61
N ASN A 318 3.48 -1.57 2.17
CA ASN A 318 4.31 -1.37 3.36
C ASN A 318 3.75 -2.12 4.57
N CYS A 319 2.43 -2.14 4.72
CA CYS A 319 1.73 -2.87 5.78
C CYS A 319 1.90 -4.40 5.63
N GLY A 320 1.71 -4.93 4.40
CA GLY A 320 1.91 -6.35 4.13
C GLY A 320 3.37 -6.81 4.26
N PHE A 321 4.32 -5.93 3.94
CA PHE A 321 5.74 -6.20 4.14
C PHE A 321 6.12 -6.19 5.63
N GLU A 322 5.51 -5.28 6.41
CA GLU A 322 5.63 -5.29 7.87
C GLU A 322 5.02 -6.55 8.50
N ASP A 323 3.94 -7.11 7.93
CA ASP A 323 3.43 -8.41 8.35
C ASP A 323 4.48 -9.51 8.19
N CYS A 324 5.16 -9.56 7.04
CA CYS A 324 6.23 -10.53 6.82
C CYS A 324 7.32 -10.43 7.90
N THR A 325 7.81 -9.22 8.19
CA THR A 325 8.86 -9.04 9.20
C THR A 325 8.38 -9.32 10.61
N CYS A 326 7.14 -8.93 10.97
CA CYS A 326 6.55 -9.23 12.27
C CYS A 326 6.40 -10.75 12.49
N LEU A 327 5.94 -11.48 11.48
CA LEU A 327 5.83 -12.94 11.55
C LEU A 327 7.19 -13.60 11.79
N LEU A 328 8.24 -13.11 11.13
CA LEU A 328 9.60 -13.62 11.32
C LEU A 328 10.17 -13.29 12.71
N ASP A 329 9.94 -12.08 13.23
CA ASP A 329 10.33 -11.69 14.57
C ASP A 329 9.68 -12.60 15.63
N LEU A 330 8.43 -13.03 15.39
CA LEU A 330 7.72 -14.00 16.26
C LEU A 330 8.29 -15.41 16.14
N LEU A 331 8.62 -15.86 14.93
CA LEU A 331 9.30 -17.14 14.72
C LEU A 331 10.69 -17.18 15.37
N ASP A 332 11.44 -16.09 15.29
CA ASP A 332 12.76 -15.97 15.94
C ASP A 332 12.63 -16.04 17.48
N ARG A 333 11.52 -15.53 18.06
CA ARG A 333 11.24 -15.59 19.50
C ARG A 333 10.71 -16.94 19.99
N HIS A 334 9.89 -17.62 19.21
CA HIS A 334 9.12 -18.79 19.66
C HIS A 334 9.44 -20.07 18.91
N GLY A 335 10.33 -20.04 17.91
CA GLY A 335 10.55 -21.17 17.01
C GLY A 335 9.30 -21.52 16.22
N ALA A 336 9.20 -22.76 15.75
CA ALA A 336 8.07 -23.27 14.98
C ALA A 336 6.83 -23.62 15.82
N ASP A 337 6.61 -22.96 16.97
CA ASP A 337 5.32 -23.04 17.68
C ASP A 337 4.27 -22.20 16.93
N TRP A 338 3.81 -22.74 15.80
CA TRP A 338 2.89 -22.03 14.88
C TRP A 338 1.59 -21.59 15.57
N ALA A 339 1.07 -22.34 16.51
CA ALA A 339 -0.15 -21.98 17.23
C ALA A 339 0.04 -20.70 18.06
N ARG A 340 1.19 -20.59 18.69
CA ARG A 340 1.57 -19.40 19.46
C ARG A 340 1.93 -18.22 18.53
N VAL A 341 2.76 -18.47 17.53
CA VAL A 341 3.20 -17.48 16.55
C VAL A 341 2.01 -16.82 15.87
N PHE A 342 1.04 -17.59 15.36
CA PHE A 342 -0.12 -17.04 14.65
C PHE A 342 -1.04 -16.25 15.56
N ARG A 343 -1.24 -16.71 16.79
CA ARG A 343 -2.04 -15.97 17.78
C ARG A 343 -1.40 -14.64 18.17
N GLU A 344 -0.09 -14.63 18.45
CA GLU A 344 0.62 -13.40 18.80
C GLU A 344 0.71 -12.45 17.58
N PHE A 345 0.87 -13.00 16.37
CA PHE A 345 0.84 -12.22 15.13
C PHE A 345 -0.48 -11.47 14.95
N GLU A 346 -1.63 -12.14 15.09
CA GLU A 346 -2.94 -11.47 15.02
C GLU A 346 -3.06 -10.38 16.08
N ASN A 347 -2.67 -10.67 17.32
CA ASN A 347 -2.74 -9.71 18.42
C ASN A 347 -1.88 -8.45 18.17
N GLU A 348 -0.66 -8.62 17.65
CA GLU A 348 0.24 -7.50 17.39
C GLU A 348 -0.18 -6.72 16.13
N ARG A 349 -0.63 -7.41 15.08
CA ARG A 349 -0.87 -6.79 13.78
C ARG A 349 -2.27 -6.22 13.64
N LYS A 350 -3.31 -6.90 14.12
CA LYS A 350 -4.70 -6.49 13.88
C LYS A 350 -5.00 -5.06 14.31
N VAL A 351 -4.58 -4.66 15.49
CA VAL A 351 -4.80 -3.29 15.99
C VAL A 351 -4.12 -2.24 15.10
N ASN A 352 -2.99 -2.59 14.50
CA ASN A 352 -2.24 -1.72 13.61
C ASN A 352 -2.84 -1.68 12.20
N THR A 353 -3.24 -2.82 11.66
CA THR A 353 -3.84 -2.88 10.32
C THR A 353 -5.24 -2.25 10.29
N ASP A 354 -6.02 -2.39 11.35
CA ASP A 354 -7.30 -1.68 11.50
C ASP A 354 -7.07 -0.15 11.53
N ALA A 355 -6.04 0.30 12.26
CA ALA A 355 -5.71 1.73 12.36
C ALA A 355 -5.26 2.34 11.02
N ILE A 356 -4.41 1.64 10.24
CA ILE A 356 -4.00 2.16 8.93
C ILE A 356 -5.14 2.12 7.92
N ALA A 357 -6.05 1.14 8.00
CA ALA A 357 -7.25 1.11 7.17
C ALA A 357 -8.14 2.34 7.41
N ASP A 358 -8.35 2.71 8.68
CA ASP A 358 -9.12 3.89 9.04
C ASP A 358 -8.43 5.18 8.58
N MET A 359 -7.11 5.31 8.82
CA MET A 359 -6.32 6.45 8.33
C MET A 359 -6.32 6.58 6.82
N ALA A 360 -6.36 5.46 6.07
CA ALA A 360 -6.40 5.50 4.61
C ALA A 360 -7.73 6.06 4.08
N ILE A 361 -8.84 5.76 4.74
CA ILE A 361 -10.16 6.33 4.42
C ILE A 361 -10.21 7.82 4.80
N GLU A 362 -9.68 8.20 5.99
CA GLU A 362 -9.56 9.60 6.39
C GLU A 362 -8.74 10.41 5.37
N ASN A 363 -7.62 9.85 4.91
CA ASN A 363 -6.73 10.49 3.95
C ASN A 363 -7.38 10.64 2.56
N PHE A 364 -8.26 9.73 2.16
CA PHE A 364 -9.05 9.88 0.94
C PHE A 364 -9.88 11.17 0.98
N THR A 365 -10.61 11.37 2.07
CA THR A 365 -11.43 12.57 2.28
C THR A 365 -10.56 13.84 2.30
N GLU A 366 -9.39 13.77 2.97
CA GLU A 366 -8.44 14.89 3.03
C GLU A 366 -7.91 15.23 1.64
N MET A 367 -7.43 14.26 0.89
CA MET A 367 -6.85 14.47 -0.45
C MET A 367 -7.89 14.97 -1.46
N ARG A 368 -9.12 14.49 -1.36
CA ARG A 368 -10.20 14.86 -2.24
C ARG A 368 -10.70 16.29 -1.96
N ASP A 369 -10.93 16.61 -0.69
CA ASP A 369 -11.74 17.78 -0.29
C ASP A 369 -10.90 18.95 0.26
N ARG A 370 -9.70 18.69 0.84
CA ARG A 370 -9.01 19.68 1.69
C ARG A 370 -7.64 20.16 1.19
N VAL A 371 -7.00 19.46 0.27
CA VAL A 371 -5.62 19.83 -0.17
C VAL A 371 -5.50 21.17 -0.86
N ALA A 372 -6.61 21.78 -1.32
CA ALA A 372 -6.66 23.13 -1.88
C ALA A 372 -7.20 24.19 -0.88
N ASP A 373 -7.59 23.77 0.33
CA ASP A 373 -8.12 24.68 1.35
C ASP A 373 -7.00 25.49 2.02
N ALA A 374 -7.10 26.82 1.98
CA ALA A 374 -6.07 27.72 2.53
C ALA A 374 -5.85 27.51 4.04
N ARG A 375 -6.91 27.19 4.79
CA ARG A 375 -6.83 26.93 6.23
C ARG A 375 -6.14 25.62 6.54
N PHE A 376 -6.43 24.61 5.74
CA PHE A 376 -5.72 23.33 5.82
C PHE A 376 -4.22 23.50 5.54
N LEU A 377 -3.86 24.21 4.48
CA LEU A 377 -2.46 24.50 4.14
C LEU A 377 -1.76 25.31 5.24
N PHE A 378 -2.46 26.24 5.87
CA PHE A 378 -1.93 26.97 7.02
C PHE A 378 -1.68 26.06 8.21
N ARG A 379 -2.62 25.15 8.54
CA ARG A 379 -2.41 24.15 9.60
C ARG A 379 -1.21 23.25 9.37
N LYS A 380 -0.94 22.89 8.12
CA LYS A 380 0.27 22.14 7.76
C LYS A 380 1.55 22.93 8.04
N LYS A 381 1.56 24.25 7.82
CA LYS A 381 2.70 25.09 8.21
C LYS A 381 2.87 25.16 9.75
N VAL A 382 1.78 25.24 10.50
CA VAL A 382 1.81 25.19 11.98
C VAL A 382 2.34 23.83 12.45
N GLU A 383 1.89 22.73 11.85
CA GLU A 383 2.36 21.37 12.13
C GLU A 383 3.89 21.23 11.98
N LEU A 384 4.45 21.72 10.87
CA LEU A 384 5.89 21.74 10.63
C LEU A 384 6.66 22.60 11.63
N ALA A 385 6.09 23.77 12.00
CA ALA A 385 6.70 24.65 13.02
C ALA A 385 6.74 24.00 14.41
N LEU A 386 5.68 23.25 14.77
CA LEU A 386 5.64 22.47 16.02
C LEU A 386 6.64 21.33 16.01
N GLU A 387 6.75 20.58 14.91
CA GLU A 387 7.73 19.52 14.74
C GLU A 387 9.16 20.04 14.89
N ALA A 388 9.47 21.15 14.26
CA ALA A 388 10.80 21.78 14.34
C ALA A 388 11.16 22.22 15.77
N LYS A 389 10.18 22.74 16.53
CA LYS A 389 10.39 23.24 17.89
C LYS A 389 10.38 22.15 18.96
N TYR A 390 9.61 21.08 18.76
CA TYR A 390 9.44 20.01 19.75
C TYR A 390 9.82 18.64 19.16
N PRO A 391 11.09 18.46 18.73
CA PRO A 391 11.53 17.22 18.11
C PRO A 391 11.32 16.03 19.06
N GLY A 392 10.81 14.91 18.53
CA GLY A 392 10.50 13.70 19.29
C GLY A 392 9.20 13.77 20.11
N PHE A 393 8.69 14.96 20.42
CA PHE A 393 7.37 15.14 21.06
C PHE A 393 6.26 15.34 20.01
N PHE A 394 6.44 16.28 19.13
CA PHE A 394 5.49 16.52 18.05
C PHE A 394 6.04 15.96 16.75
N VAL A 395 5.56 14.78 16.36
CA VAL A 395 5.89 14.14 15.08
C VAL A 395 4.59 14.02 14.28
N PRO A 396 4.46 14.64 13.12
CA PRO A 396 3.25 14.59 12.32
C PRO A 396 2.73 13.19 12.06
N LYS A 397 1.40 12.98 12.06
CA LYS A 397 0.76 11.69 11.80
C LYS A 397 1.32 11.04 10.52
N TYR A 398 1.46 11.84 9.47
CA TYR A 398 2.01 11.38 8.19
C TYR A 398 3.46 10.89 8.31
N ALA A 399 4.30 11.62 9.02
CA ALA A 399 5.71 11.24 9.26
C ALA A 399 5.82 9.97 10.10
N MET A 400 5.01 9.82 11.16
CA MET A 400 4.95 8.59 11.98
C MET A 400 4.65 7.35 11.13
N VAL A 401 3.72 7.48 10.17
CA VAL A 401 3.30 6.38 9.31
C VAL A 401 4.32 6.09 8.20
N THR A 402 4.86 7.13 7.57
CA THR A 402 5.62 7.00 6.31
C THR A 402 7.13 6.91 6.51
N PHE A 403 7.68 7.72 7.43
CA PHE A 403 9.15 7.84 7.62
C PHE A 403 9.67 7.15 8.88
N HIS A 404 8.75 6.71 9.74
CA HIS A 404 9.11 6.02 10.98
C HIS A 404 8.35 4.69 11.09
N ARG A 405 8.92 3.74 11.82
CA ARG A 405 8.27 2.45 12.10
C ARG A 405 7.45 2.50 13.40
N ILE A 406 6.82 3.65 13.66
CA ILE A 406 5.91 3.81 14.80
C ILE A 406 4.64 3.00 14.52
N PRO A 407 4.14 2.18 15.47
CA PRO A 407 2.92 1.39 15.26
C PRO A 407 1.77 2.26 14.74
N TYR A 408 1.04 1.79 13.74
CA TYR A 408 -0.05 2.55 13.13
C TYR A 408 -1.14 2.97 14.13
N SER A 409 -1.42 2.10 15.12
CA SER A 409 -2.37 2.41 16.21
C SER A 409 -1.90 3.58 17.07
N VAL A 410 -0.60 3.68 17.34
CA VAL A 410 0.00 4.82 18.05
C VAL A 410 -0.08 6.08 17.18
N ALA A 411 0.24 5.97 15.88
CA ALA A 411 0.15 7.10 14.95
C ALA A 411 -1.28 7.64 14.83
N LEU A 412 -2.29 6.75 14.77
CA LEU A 412 -3.71 7.13 14.74
C LEU A 412 -4.13 7.84 16.04
N ALA A 413 -3.86 7.23 17.20
CA ALA A 413 -4.24 7.80 18.49
C ALA A 413 -3.59 9.17 18.73
N ARG A 414 -2.28 9.24 18.46
CA ARG A 414 -1.51 10.46 18.63
C ARG A 414 -1.89 11.55 17.63
N GLY A 415 -2.18 11.16 16.37
CA GLY A 415 -2.65 12.07 15.34
C GLY A 415 -3.95 12.77 15.73
N LYS A 416 -4.91 12.08 16.37
CA LYS A 416 -6.15 12.68 16.87
C LYS A 416 -5.89 13.76 17.94
N VAL A 417 -4.96 13.50 18.85
CA VAL A 417 -4.56 14.50 19.87
C VAL A 417 -3.89 15.70 19.18
N GLN A 418 -2.99 15.47 18.24
CA GLN A 418 -2.31 16.53 17.47
C GLN A 418 -3.29 17.37 16.64
N GLU A 419 -4.32 16.78 16.06
CA GLU A 419 -5.36 17.51 15.31
C GLU A 419 -6.12 18.49 16.20
N LEU A 420 -6.45 18.10 17.43
CA LEU A 420 -7.08 19.00 18.41
C LEU A 420 -6.15 20.15 18.80
N MET A 421 -4.87 19.88 19.06
CA MET A 421 -3.87 20.90 19.34
C MET A 421 -3.69 21.88 18.18
N LEU A 422 -3.59 21.38 16.95
CA LEU A 422 -3.47 22.20 15.75
C LEU A 422 -4.71 23.06 15.54
N ALA A 423 -5.90 22.53 15.76
CA ALA A 423 -7.13 23.31 15.70
C ALA A 423 -7.10 24.47 16.72
N GLU A 424 -6.77 24.16 17.99
CA GLU A 424 -6.74 25.14 19.07
C GLU A 424 -5.64 26.21 18.90
N LEU A 425 -4.45 25.83 18.41
CA LEU A 425 -3.32 26.75 18.19
C LEU A 425 -3.48 27.61 16.94
N SER A 426 -4.25 27.15 15.96
CA SER A 426 -4.39 27.84 14.69
C SER A 426 -5.71 28.64 14.55
N GLU A 427 -6.67 28.53 15.48
CA GLU A 427 -8.04 29.03 15.32
C GLU A 427 -8.12 30.53 15.02
N SER A 428 -7.35 31.34 15.73
CA SER A 428 -7.40 32.80 15.68
C SER A 428 -6.22 33.46 15.00
N ILE A 429 -5.30 32.67 14.40
CA ILE A 429 -4.09 33.18 13.76
C ILE A 429 -4.07 32.87 12.27
N ASN A 430 -3.37 33.70 11.52
CA ASN A 430 -3.14 33.54 10.06
C ASN A 430 -1.66 33.56 9.69
N ARG A 431 -0.76 33.73 10.63
CA ARG A 431 0.69 33.80 10.44
C ARG A 431 1.38 32.92 11.45
N ILE A 432 2.50 32.30 11.10
CA ILE A 432 3.28 31.40 11.95
C ILE A 432 3.88 32.17 13.14
N GLU A 433 4.24 33.43 12.93
CA GLU A 433 4.81 34.29 13.95
C GLU A 433 3.85 34.56 15.11
N ASP A 434 2.55 34.42 14.87
CA ASP A 434 1.49 34.68 15.85
C ASP A 434 1.18 33.45 16.75
N ILE A 435 1.90 32.35 16.60
CA ILE A 435 1.72 31.14 17.43
C ILE A 435 2.03 31.46 18.89
N ASP A 436 1.07 31.21 19.77
CA ASP A 436 1.30 31.22 21.23
C ASP A 436 2.12 30.01 21.66
N TRP A 437 3.44 30.20 21.66
CA TRP A 437 4.39 29.15 22.02
C TRP A 437 4.29 28.74 23.50
N GLY A 438 3.83 29.60 24.39
CA GLY A 438 3.59 29.25 25.78
C GLY A 438 2.39 28.28 25.91
N LYS A 439 1.31 28.53 25.14
CA LYS A 439 0.18 27.62 25.04
C LYS A 439 0.61 26.28 24.40
N ALA A 440 1.36 26.33 23.31
CA ALA A 440 1.89 25.15 22.64
C ALA A 440 2.72 24.25 23.58
N ASP A 441 3.63 24.84 24.37
CA ASP A 441 4.43 24.09 25.35
C ASP A 441 3.57 23.39 26.40
N ARG A 442 2.57 24.08 26.95
CA ARG A 442 1.64 23.49 27.92
C ARG A 442 0.84 22.32 27.34
N LEU A 443 0.30 22.47 26.12
CA LEU A 443 -0.46 21.42 25.45
C LEU A 443 0.40 20.19 25.16
N ILE A 444 1.58 20.41 24.58
CA ILE A 444 2.50 19.33 24.20
C ILE A 444 2.96 18.55 25.43
N ARG A 445 3.40 19.23 26.49
CA ARG A 445 3.84 18.55 27.72
C ARG A 445 2.72 17.85 28.49
N ARG A 446 1.49 18.34 28.37
CA ARG A 446 0.32 17.71 29.00
C ARG A 446 -0.10 16.43 28.26
N ASP A 447 -0.16 16.46 26.92
CA ASP A 447 -0.88 15.46 26.13
C ASP A 447 0.03 14.55 25.30
N LEU A 448 1.32 14.90 25.13
CA LEU A 448 2.27 14.11 24.34
C LEU A 448 3.47 13.66 25.18
N THR A 449 3.83 12.39 25.05
CA THR A 449 5.06 11.83 25.58
C THR A 449 6.13 11.76 24.48
N PRO A 450 7.42 11.74 24.79
CA PRO A 450 8.48 11.50 23.79
C PRO A 450 8.24 10.20 23.04
N LEU A 451 8.45 10.23 21.73
CA LEU A 451 8.43 9.04 20.89
C LEU A 451 9.86 8.47 20.76
N GLU A 452 10.00 7.18 20.99
CA GLU A 452 11.20 6.46 20.57
C GLU A 452 11.12 6.29 19.05
N ILE A 453 11.85 7.13 18.32
CA ILE A 453 11.94 7.05 16.88
C ILE A 453 12.97 5.97 16.53
N ARG A 454 12.49 4.79 16.13
CA ARG A 454 13.32 3.73 15.54
C ARG A 454 13.47 4.04 14.04
N GLN A 455 14.70 4.25 13.64
CA GLN A 455 15.06 4.36 12.22
C GLN A 455 14.98 3.03 11.50
#